data_4c5047584c8a393f516cb5f9b4576655
#
_entry.id   4c5047584c8a393f516cb5f9b4576655
#
_cell.length_a   1.000
_cell.length_b   1.000
_cell.length_c   1.000
_cell.angle_alpha   90.00
_cell.angle_beta   90.00
_cell.angle_gamma   90.00
#
_symmetry.space_group_name_H-M   'P 1'
#
loop_
_entity.id
_entity.type
_entity.pdbx_description
1 polymer ?
#
loop_
_entity_poly.entity_id
_entity_poly.type
_entity_poly.pdbx_seq_one_letter_code
_entity_poly.pdbx_strand_id
1 'polypeptide(L)'
;LESPDFRHRASSARKVVRENDDVASLYRAVLREAGVDVSAAFYDHFKLRFQPSNDVSRTRYMRDLPVHRDTWGSNVHAQINWWAPIWPVTTDRTIGMFPALWDVPVLNTSADWSYPEFIRQLKADKNTAYPMLPYCVDSLSPSDAVPVVIEPGDIMAFSGAHLHCSIPNQSGIVRISTETRTVSAHDLINLRSAKNVDCNAPASQFDWFRHIETGESLAQHLIATELKAPNVAGPSS
;
A
#
# COMPACT_ATOMS: atom_id res chain seq x y z
N LEU A 1 -17.55 -1.05 21.30
CA LEU A 1 -17.07 -0.71 19.95
C LEU A 1 -17.10 -1.89 18.95
N GLU A 2 -17.51 -3.09 19.38
CA GLU A 2 -17.43 -4.33 18.61
C GLU A 2 -18.81 -4.93 18.24
N SER A 3 -19.82 -4.08 18.15
CA SER A 3 -21.16 -4.49 17.72
C SER A 3 -21.19 -4.84 16.22
N PRO A 4 -22.17 -5.63 15.76
CA PRO A 4 -22.43 -5.82 14.32
C PRO A 4 -22.54 -4.50 13.55
N ASP A 5 -22.98 -3.43 14.21
CA ASP A 5 -23.05 -2.08 13.72
C ASP A 5 -21.66 -1.48 13.40
N PHE A 6 -20.60 -1.82 14.15
CA PHE A 6 -19.24 -1.33 13.87
C PHE A 6 -18.73 -1.74 12.48
N ARG A 7 -18.95 -3.00 12.07
CA ARG A 7 -18.51 -3.47 10.74
C ARG A 7 -19.24 -2.73 9.62
N HIS A 8 -20.53 -2.51 9.79
CA HIS A 8 -21.33 -1.77 8.83
C HIS A 8 -20.86 -0.32 8.73
N ARG A 9 -20.69 0.37 9.84
CA ARG A 9 -20.22 1.76 9.91
C ARG A 9 -18.81 1.91 9.33
N ALA A 10 -17.89 1.00 9.66
CA ALA A 10 -16.54 1.00 9.10
C ALA A 10 -16.55 0.77 7.57
N SER A 11 -17.42 -0.10 7.07
CA SER A 11 -17.59 -0.32 5.63
C SER A 11 -18.15 0.92 4.94
N SER A 12 -19.17 1.56 5.52
CA SER A 12 -19.76 2.79 5.00
C SER A 12 -18.75 3.93 5.00
N ALA A 13 -17.97 4.11 6.07
CA ALA A 13 -16.93 5.15 6.14
C ALA A 13 -15.84 4.94 5.07
N ARG A 14 -15.41 3.69 4.84
CA ARG A 14 -14.45 3.38 3.75
C ARG A 14 -15.00 3.75 2.37
N LYS A 15 -16.28 3.47 2.14
CA LYS A 15 -16.94 3.82 0.88
C LYS A 15 -16.96 5.34 0.69
N VAL A 16 -17.37 6.08 1.71
CA VAL A 16 -17.40 7.56 1.69
C VAL A 16 -16.01 8.12 1.38
N VAL A 17 -14.97 7.72 2.11
CA VAL A 17 -13.59 8.21 1.88
C VAL A 17 -13.12 7.93 0.46
N ARG A 18 -13.45 6.77 -0.09
CA ARG A 18 -13.03 6.39 -1.45
C ARG A 18 -13.77 7.14 -2.56
N GLU A 19 -15.05 7.49 -2.33
CA GLU A 19 -15.97 8.00 -3.36
C GLU A 19 -16.28 9.49 -3.21
N ASN A 20 -15.74 10.15 -2.20
CA ASN A 20 -16.01 11.57 -1.93
C ASN A 20 -14.95 12.47 -2.58
N ASP A 21 -15.38 13.36 -3.48
CA ASP A 21 -14.51 14.25 -4.25
C ASP A 21 -13.80 15.29 -3.37
N ASP A 22 -14.43 15.75 -2.28
CA ASP A 22 -13.80 16.70 -1.34
C ASP A 22 -12.63 16.02 -0.62
N VAL A 23 -12.82 14.78 -0.16
CA VAL A 23 -11.74 13.98 0.44
C VAL A 23 -10.62 13.77 -0.57
N ALA A 24 -10.92 13.40 -1.80
CA ALA A 24 -9.93 13.24 -2.86
C ALA A 24 -9.18 14.56 -3.15
N SER A 25 -9.89 15.70 -3.12
CA SER A 25 -9.29 17.02 -3.30
C SER A 25 -8.33 17.40 -2.17
N LEU A 26 -8.71 17.12 -0.92
CA LEU A 26 -7.85 17.35 0.25
C LEU A 26 -6.59 16.48 0.19
N TYR A 27 -6.70 15.21 -0.18
CA TYR A 27 -5.54 14.35 -0.36
C TYR A 27 -4.59 14.86 -1.45
N ARG A 28 -5.13 15.31 -2.60
CA ARG A 28 -4.31 15.93 -3.64
C ARG A 28 -3.56 17.17 -3.15
N ALA A 29 -4.22 17.99 -2.32
CA ALA A 29 -3.57 19.17 -1.72
C ALA A 29 -2.42 18.75 -0.79
N VAL A 30 -2.64 17.76 0.10
CA VAL A 30 -1.60 17.23 0.99
C VAL A 30 -0.42 16.67 0.18
N LEU A 31 -0.67 15.90 -0.88
CA LEU A 31 0.39 15.36 -1.72
C LEU A 31 1.21 16.47 -2.42
N ARG A 32 0.56 17.54 -2.88
CA ARG A 32 1.26 18.71 -3.45
C ARG A 32 2.15 19.40 -2.42
N GLU A 33 1.62 19.65 -1.22
CA GLU A 33 2.40 20.25 -0.10
C GLU A 33 3.59 19.37 0.29
N ALA A 34 3.44 18.05 0.19
CA ALA A 34 4.52 17.10 0.41
C ALA A 34 5.52 16.99 -0.77
N GLY A 35 5.34 17.79 -1.82
CA GLY A 35 6.26 17.85 -2.97
C GLY A 35 5.98 16.85 -4.08
N VAL A 36 4.83 16.18 -4.08
CA VAL A 36 4.44 15.28 -5.18
C VAL A 36 3.99 16.09 -6.40
N ASP A 37 4.62 15.86 -7.54
CA ASP A 37 4.12 16.37 -8.81
C ASP A 37 2.87 15.58 -9.23
N VAL A 38 1.70 16.10 -8.87
CA VAL A 38 0.42 15.44 -9.14
C VAL A 38 0.08 15.37 -10.63
N SER A 39 0.74 16.18 -11.48
CA SER A 39 0.56 16.13 -12.93
C SER A 39 1.21 14.91 -13.60
N ALA A 40 2.10 14.23 -12.88
CA ALA A 40 2.79 13.01 -13.33
C ALA A 40 2.61 11.84 -12.36
N ALA A 41 1.74 12.02 -11.35
CA ALA A 41 1.55 11.03 -10.29
C ALA A 41 0.30 10.15 -10.53
N PHE A 42 0.49 8.88 -10.25
CA PHE A 42 -0.54 7.86 -10.26
C PHE A 42 -0.72 7.32 -8.83
N TYR A 43 -1.94 7.01 -8.42
CA TYR A 43 -2.25 6.52 -7.09
C TYR A 43 -3.16 5.30 -7.13
N ASP A 44 -3.18 4.52 -6.06
CA ASP A 44 -3.99 3.31 -5.96
C ASP A 44 -5.35 3.52 -5.27
N HIS A 45 -5.76 4.72 -5.00
CA HIS A 45 -6.90 5.26 -4.26
C HIS A 45 -6.64 5.46 -2.75
N PHE A 46 -7.44 6.35 -2.17
CA PHE A 46 -7.38 6.65 -0.73
C PHE A 46 -8.13 5.59 0.07
N LYS A 47 -7.47 5.06 1.07
CA LYS A 47 -7.99 3.98 1.91
C LYS A 47 -8.15 4.45 3.34
N LEU A 48 -9.25 4.08 3.95
CA LEU A 48 -9.46 4.21 5.38
C LEU A 48 -9.36 2.83 6.01
N ARG A 49 -8.45 2.68 6.98
CA ARG A 49 -8.20 1.43 7.65
C ARG A 49 -8.67 1.48 9.09
N PHE A 50 -9.35 0.42 9.50
CA PHE A 50 -9.76 0.17 10.88
C PHE A 50 -9.06 -1.10 11.37
N GLN A 51 -8.36 -1.02 12.51
CA GLN A 51 -7.74 -2.16 13.17
C GLN A 51 -8.28 -2.24 14.60
N PRO A 52 -9.31 -3.06 14.85
CA PRO A 52 -9.85 -3.25 16.21
C PRO A 52 -8.84 -3.97 17.10
N SER A 53 -9.01 -3.79 18.42
CA SER A 53 -8.12 -4.34 19.42
C SER A 53 -8.24 -5.86 19.59
N ASN A 54 -9.39 -6.45 19.30
CA ASN A 54 -9.64 -7.87 19.55
C ASN A 54 -10.06 -8.62 18.28
N ASP A 55 -9.74 -9.93 18.22
CA ASP A 55 -9.97 -10.77 17.04
C ASP A 55 -11.42 -11.05 16.72
N VAL A 56 -12.32 -10.93 17.69
CA VAL A 56 -13.70 -11.44 17.62
C VAL A 56 -14.54 -10.77 16.53
N SER A 57 -14.17 -9.56 16.09
CA SER A 57 -14.95 -8.78 15.12
C SER A 57 -14.22 -8.50 13.81
N ARG A 58 -13.03 -9.05 13.63
CA ARG A 58 -12.17 -8.68 12.50
C ARG A 58 -12.66 -9.30 11.20
N THR A 59 -13.10 -8.45 10.28
CA THR A 59 -13.17 -8.84 8.87
C THR A 59 -11.76 -8.96 8.31
N ARG A 60 -11.58 -9.63 7.16
CA ARG A 60 -10.30 -9.73 6.46
C ARG A 60 -9.55 -8.39 6.35
N TYR A 61 -10.27 -7.31 6.04
CA TYR A 61 -9.71 -5.96 5.88
C TYR A 61 -9.41 -5.22 7.22
N MET A 62 -9.71 -5.86 8.35
CA MET A 62 -9.45 -5.34 9.69
C MET A 62 -8.35 -6.12 10.42
N ARG A 63 -7.85 -7.21 9.81
CA ARG A 63 -6.77 -8.02 10.39
C ARG A 63 -5.44 -7.26 10.36
N ASP A 64 -4.56 -7.65 11.25
CA ASP A 64 -3.17 -7.19 11.22
C ASP A 64 -2.53 -7.63 9.91
N LEU A 65 -1.74 -6.75 9.31
CA LEU A 65 -0.92 -7.12 8.18
C LEU A 65 0.36 -7.79 8.71
N PRO A 66 0.73 -8.96 8.17
CA PRO A 66 1.98 -9.62 8.51
C PRO A 66 3.17 -8.75 8.10
N VAL A 67 4.38 -9.16 8.45
CA VAL A 67 5.60 -8.53 7.96
C VAL A 67 5.68 -8.69 6.44
N HIS A 68 5.80 -7.56 5.72
CA HIS A 68 5.81 -7.54 4.26
C HIS A 68 6.50 -6.29 3.70
N ARG A 69 6.81 -6.34 2.41
CA ARG A 69 7.06 -5.18 1.54
C ARG A 69 5.89 -5.06 0.57
N ASP A 70 5.39 -3.86 0.34
CA ASP A 70 4.32 -3.67 -0.63
C ASP A 70 4.74 -4.04 -2.05
N THR A 71 6.03 -3.85 -2.37
CA THR A 71 6.62 -4.25 -3.65
C THR A 71 6.53 -5.75 -3.93
N TRP A 72 6.40 -6.60 -2.93
CA TRP A 72 6.17 -8.04 -3.14
C TRP A 72 4.84 -8.33 -3.83
N GLY A 73 3.82 -7.49 -3.60
CA GLY A 73 2.52 -7.60 -4.24
C GLY A 73 2.40 -6.78 -5.52
N SER A 74 2.89 -5.55 -5.51
CA SER A 74 2.79 -4.64 -6.66
C SER A 74 3.87 -4.88 -7.72
N ASN A 75 5.07 -5.32 -7.33
CA ASN A 75 6.29 -5.33 -8.11
C ASN A 75 6.58 -3.96 -8.80
N VAL A 76 6.27 -2.88 -8.08
CA VAL A 76 6.48 -1.50 -8.53
C VAL A 76 7.40 -0.80 -7.55
N HIS A 77 8.70 -0.78 -7.84
CA HIS A 77 9.74 -0.33 -6.90
C HIS A 77 9.86 1.20 -6.77
N ALA A 78 9.24 1.95 -7.68
CA ALA A 78 9.09 3.40 -7.57
C ALA A 78 7.90 3.83 -6.69
N GLN A 79 7.20 2.88 -6.07
CA GLN A 79 6.05 3.13 -5.21
C GLN A 79 6.45 3.82 -3.91
N ILE A 80 5.73 4.88 -3.56
CA ILE A 80 5.80 5.57 -2.27
C ILE A 80 4.46 5.38 -1.55
N ASN A 81 4.54 4.95 -0.32
CA ASN A 81 3.41 4.79 0.58
C ASN A 81 3.25 6.05 1.42
N TRP A 82 2.00 6.47 1.61
CA TRP A 82 1.60 7.60 2.44
C TRP A 82 0.68 7.07 3.53
N TRP A 83 1.08 7.21 4.78
CA TRP A 83 0.33 6.73 5.93
C TRP A 83 0.13 7.85 6.95
N ALA A 84 -1.11 8.00 7.44
CA ALA A 84 -1.44 8.98 8.47
C ALA A 84 -2.44 8.40 9.48
N PRO A 85 -2.25 8.63 10.79
CA PRO A 85 -3.26 8.30 11.78
C PRO A 85 -4.39 9.34 11.75
N ILE A 86 -5.65 8.88 11.86
CA ILE A 86 -6.83 9.74 12.03
C ILE A 86 -7.07 10.06 13.51
N TRP A 87 -6.74 9.10 14.39
CA TRP A 87 -6.73 9.25 15.84
C TRP A 87 -5.34 9.02 16.40
N PRO A 88 -5.01 9.58 17.59
CA PRO A 88 -3.73 9.35 18.24
C PRO A 88 -3.38 7.87 18.27
N VAL A 89 -2.15 7.54 17.93
CA VAL A 89 -1.59 6.18 17.97
C VAL A 89 -0.60 6.05 19.11
N THR A 90 -0.36 4.81 19.52
CA THR A 90 0.59 4.43 20.58
C THR A 90 1.45 3.28 20.08
N THR A 91 2.55 2.99 20.75
CA THR A 91 3.51 1.93 20.36
C THR A 91 2.87 0.54 20.24
N ASP A 92 1.74 0.30 20.91
CA ASP A 92 0.95 -0.94 20.89
C ASP A 92 -0.28 -0.88 19.93
N ARG A 93 -0.39 0.20 19.12
CA ARG A 93 -1.53 0.45 18.23
C ARG A 93 -1.13 1.24 17.00
N THR A 94 -0.13 0.79 16.26
CA THR A 94 0.39 1.50 15.09
C THR A 94 0.90 0.52 14.02
N ILE A 95 1.69 1.02 13.10
CA ILE A 95 2.49 0.22 12.17
C ILE A 95 3.93 0.13 12.69
N GLY A 96 4.60 -0.95 12.35
CA GLY A 96 6.00 -1.18 12.70
C GLY A 96 6.88 -1.25 11.45
N MET A 97 8.06 -0.66 11.52
CA MET A 97 9.05 -0.63 10.45
C MET A 97 10.30 -1.43 10.85
N PHE A 98 11.02 -1.96 9.85
CA PHE A 98 12.28 -2.69 10.03
C PHE A 98 13.43 -1.96 9.30
N PRO A 99 13.89 -0.80 9.78
CA PRO A 99 14.89 0.00 9.07
C PRO A 99 16.22 -0.74 8.84
N ALA A 100 16.63 -1.58 9.79
CA ALA A 100 17.86 -2.38 9.70
C ALA A 100 17.82 -3.44 8.58
N LEU A 101 16.62 -3.74 8.05
CA LEU A 101 16.41 -4.72 6.99
C LEU A 101 16.12 -4.06 5.63
N TRP A 102 16.46 -2.79 5.45
CA TRP A 102 16.22 -2.07 4.20
C TRP A 102 16.79 -2.79 2.97
N ASP A 103 18.06 -3.17 3.02
CA ASP A 103 18.79 -3.83 1.92
C ASP A 103 19.04 -5.31 2.19
N VAL A 104 18.45 -5.88 3.25
CA VAL A 104 18.63 -7.28 3.62
C VAL A 104 17.50 -8.10 3.02
N PRO A 105 17.80 -9.10 2.17
CA PRO A 105 16.77 -9.98 1.65
C PRO A 105 16.21 -10.87 2.76
N VAL A 106 14.89 -11.09 2.72
CA VAL A 106 14.18 -12.00 3.62
C VAL A 106 13.34 -12.99 2.79
N LEU A 107 13.15 -14.19 3.31
CA LEU A 107 12.32 -15.20 2.64
C LEU A 107 10.85 -14.74 2.65
N ASN A 108 10.20 -14.83 1.49
CA ASN A 108 8.85 -14.33 1.33
C ASN A 108 8.06 -15.12 0.28
N THR A 109 6.76 -14.90 0.21
CA THR A 109 5.83 -15.62 -0.64
C THR A 109 5.54 -14.91 -1.98
N SER A 110 6.34 -13.92 -2.40
CA SER A 110 6.03 -13.14 -3.60
C SER A 110 6.07 -13.93 -4.90
N ALA A 111 6.93 -14.99 -4.98
CA ALA A 111 7.02 -15.85 -6.15
C ALA A 111 5.73 -16.62 -6.44
N ASP A 112 5.01 -17.02 -5.38
CA ASP A 112 3.85 -17.92 -5.47
C ASP A 112 2.51 -17.15 -5.34
N TRP A 113 2.57 -15.88 -5.00
CA TRP A 113 1.38 -15.05 -4.85
C TRP A 113 0.96 -14.42 -6.17
N SER A 114 -0.34 -14.42 -6.44
CA SER A 114 -0.92 -13.84 -7.65
C SER A 114 -2.15 -12.99 -7.32
N TYR A 115 -2.15 -11.73 -7.73
CA TYR A 115 -3.30 -10.85 -7.54
C TYR A 115 -4.56 -11.33 -8.30
N PRO A 116 -4.49 -11.76 -9.57
CA PRO A 116 -5.65 -12.36 -10.24
C PRO A 116 -6.21 -13.57 -9.49
N GLU A 117 -5.35 -14.44 -8.97
CA GLU A 117 -5.76 -15.59 -8.17
C GLU A 117 -6.41 -15.16 -6.85
N PHE A 118 -5.84 -14.18 -6.16
CA PHE A 118 -6.46 -13.59 -4.97
C PHE A 118 -7.88 -13.09 -5.26
N ILE A 119 -8.08 -12.35 -6.35
CA ILE A 119 -9.40 -11.84 -6.74
C ILE A 119 -10.36 -12.99 -7.10
N ARG A 120 -9.87 -14.01 -7.80
CA ARG A 120 -10.67 -15.19 -8.14
C ARG A 120 -11.16 -15.92 -6.89
N GLN A 121 -10.26 -16.17 -5.95
CA GLN A 121 -10.56 -16.81 -4.67
C GLN A 121 -11.54 -15.98 -3.83
N LEU A 122 -11.33 -14.65 -3.76
CA LEU A 122 -12.18 -13.74 -3.01
C LEU A 122 -13.61 -13.67 -3.57
N LYS A 123 -13.76 -13.78 -4.90
CA LYS A 123 -15.07 -13.83 -5.56
C LYS A 123 -15.80 -15.15 -5.27
N ALA A 124 -15.06 -16.25 -5.22
CA ALA A 124 -15.62 -17.57 -4.92
C ALA A 124 -15.98 -17.73 -3.43
N ASP A 125 -15.12 -17.25 -2.55
CA ASP A 125 -15.31 -17.27 -1.11
C ASP A 125 -14.72 -16.01 -0.46
N LYS A 126 -15.57 -15.19 0.15
CA LYS A 126 -15.14 -13.97 0.87
C LYS A 126 -14.24 -14.27 2.08
N ASN A 127 -14.25 -15.51 2.58
CA ASN A 127 -13.45 -15.98 3.70
C ASN A 127 -12.25 -16.84 3.26
N THR A 128 -11.95 -16.88 1.97
CA THR A 128 -10.84 -17.70 1.43
C THR A 128 -9.59 -17.61 2.30
N ALA A 129 -8.86 -18.72 2.43
CA ALA A 129 -7.55 -18.77 3.10
C ALA A 129 -6.42 -18.17 2.26
N TYR A 130 -6.65 -17.90 0.96
CA TYR A 130 -5.61 -17.30 0.11
C TYR A 130 -5.16 -15.94 0.68
N PRO A 131 -3.86 -15.69 0.81
CA PRO A 131 -3.36 -14.48 1.46
C PRO A 131 -3.75 -13.22 0.67
N MET A 132 -4.07 -12.14 1.42
CA MET A 132 -4.42 -10.85 0.83
C MET A 132 -3.23 -10.15 0.17
N LEU A 133 -2.02 -10.45 0.64
CA LEU A 133 -0.74 -9.95 0.15
C LEU A 133 0.36 -10.98 0.42
N PRO A 134 1.49 -10.92 -0.30
CA PRO A 134 2.68 -11.69 0.04
C PRO A 134 3.21 -11.29 1.41
N TYR A 135 3.86 -12.20 2.11
CA TYR A 135 4.35 -11.99 3.47
C TYR A 135 5.71 -12.66 3.68
N CYS A 136 6.41 -12.20 4.71
CA CYS A 136 7.66 -12.76 5.18
C CYS A 136 7.43 -14.12 5.84
N VAL A 137 8.26 -15.11 5.49
CA VAL A 137 8.24 -16.47 6.10
C VAL A 137 9.37 -16.68 7.11
N ASP A 138 10.30 -15.74 7.19
CA ASP A 138 11.32 -15.74 8.23
C ASP A 138 10.73 -15.48 9.62
N SER A 139 11.49 -15.78 10.67
CA SER A 139 11.07 -15.67 12.06
C SER A 139 11.01 -14.21 12.58
N LEU A 140 10.63 -13.27 11.73
CA LEU A 140 10.45 -11.87 12.11
C LEU A 140 9.11 -11.66 12.83
N SER A 141 9.19 -11.03 14.01
CA SER A 141 8.02 -10.71 14.82
C SER A 141 7.67 -9.21 14.72
N PRO A 142 6.38 -8.83 14.79
CA PRO A 142 6.01 -7.43 14.99
C PRO A 142 6.64 -6.77 16.22
N SER A 143 7.07 -7.54 17.23
CA SER A 143 7.81 -7.05 18.39
C SER A 143 9.24 -6.58 18.06
N ASP A 144 9.81 -7.02 16.93
CA ASP A 144 11.15 -6.62 16.48
C ASP A 144 11.10 -5.31 15.66
N ALA A 145 9.91 -4.87 15.31
CA ALA A 145 9.70 -3.66 14.53
C ALA A 145 9.82 -2.40 15.39
N VAL A 146 10.33 -1.33 14.79
CA VAL A 146 10.29 0.02 15.35
C VAL A 146 8.87 0.58 15.16
N PRO A 147 8.11 0.85 16.23
CA PRO A 147 6.77 1.39 16.12
C PRO A 147 6.80 2.85 15.61
N VAL A 148 5.92 3.17 14.68
CA VAL A 148 5.76 4.54 14.17
C VAL A 148 4.71 5.25 15.00
N VAL A 149 5.11 6.28 15.73
CA VAL A 149 4.21 7.14 16.51
C VAL A 149 4.35 8.56 15.99
N ILE A 150 3.32 9.03 15.31
CA ILE A 150 3.18 10.40 14.80
C ILE A 150 1.79 10.92 15.18
N GLU A 151 1.61 12.23 15.21
CA GLU A 151 0.34 12.84 15.64
C GLU A 151 -0.71 12.86 14.51
N PRO A 152 -2.00 12.89 14.83
CA PRO A 152 -3.04 13.21 13.86
C PRO A 152 -2.78 14.56 13.19
N GLY A 153 -2.73 14.57 11.87
CA GLY A 153 -2.32 15.71 11.06
C GLY A 153 -0.94 15.55 10.43
N ASP A 154 -0.09 14.69 10.98
CA ASP A 154 1.15 14.29 10.33
C ASP A 154 0.90 13.21 9.27
N ILE A 155 1.77 13.16 8.27
CA ILE A 155 1.79 12.11 7.26
C ILE A 155 3.20 11.57 7.08
N MET A 156 3.35 10.26 7.13
CA MET A 156 4.60 9.58 6.87
C MET A 156 4.64 9.08 5.43
N ALA A 157 5.69 9.46 4.70
CA ALA A 157 6.03 8.90 3.39
C ALA A 157 7.15 7.86 3.54
N PHE A 158 7.00 6.70 2.91
CA PHE A 158 8.04 5.67 2.87
C PHE A 158 7.98 4.84 1.60
N SER A 159 9.11 4.29 1.19
CA SER A 159 9.16 3.42 0.00
C SER A 159 8.33 2.15 0.20
N GLY A 160 7.58 1.74 -0.81
CA GLY A 160 6.90 0.44 -0.83
C GLY A 160 7.83 -0.76 -0.68
N ALA A 161 9.14 -0.57 -0.91
CA ALA A 161 10.17 -1.56 -0.66
C ALA A 161 10.62 -1.63 0.81
N HIS A 162 10.09 -0.79 1.71
CA HIS A 162 10.41 -0.86 3.14
C HIS A 162 9.66 -2.00 3.81
N LEU A 163 10.36 -2.84 4.54
CA LEU A 163 9.76 -3.94 5.30
C LEU A 163 9.00 -3.38 6.49
N HIS A 164 7.72 -3.74 6.62
CA HIS A 164 6.82 -3.22 7.65
C HIS A 164 5.70 -4.19 8.00
N CYS A 165 4.97 -3.90 9.06
CA CYS A 165 3.83 -4.71 9.51
C CYS A 165 2.80 -3.89 10.29
N SER A 166 1.68 -4.49 10.64
CA SER A 166 0.83 -3.98 11.71
C SER A 166 1.40 -4.39 13.06
N ILE A 167 1.53 -3.47 14.01
CA ILE A 167 1.68 -3.85 15.42
C ILE A 167 0.31 -4.39 15.88
N PRO A 168 0.25 -5.60 16.47
CA PRO A 168 -0.99 -6.16 16.99
C PRO A 168 -1.63 -5.22 18.01
N ASN A 169 -2.86 -4.80 17.73
CA ASN A 169 -3.54 -3.83 18.58
C ASN A 169 -4.09 -4.50 19.85
N GLN A 170 -3.49 -4.20 20.99
CA GLN A 170 -3.88 -4.69 22.31
C GLN A 170 -4.43 -3.60 23.23
N SER A 171 -4.61 -2.38 22.72
CA SER A 171 -4.92 -1.18 23.51
C SER A 171 -6.37 -1.07 23.97
N GLY A 172 -7.29 -1.93 23.51
CA GLY A 172 -8.73 -1.78 23.74
C GLY A 172 -9.41 -0.72 22.87
N ILE A 173 -8.65 0.03 22.06
CA ILE A 173 -9.12 1.13 21.21
C ILE A 173 -8.86 0.80 19.73
N VAL A 174 -9.82 1.07 18.84
CA VAL A 174 -9.64 0.88 17.41
C VAL A 174 -8.60 1.86 16.88
N ARG A 175 -7.60 1.36 16.14
CA ARG A 175 -6.75 2.21 15.29
C ARG A 175 -7.53 2.60 14.04
N ILE A 176 -7.54 3.90 13.75
CA ILE A 176 -8.07 4.44 12.49
C ILE A 176 -6.95 5.20 11.81
N SER A 177 -6.61 4.79 10.61
CA SER A 177 -5.56 5.40 9.80
C SER A 177 -5.99 5.48 8.34
N THR A 178 -5.37 6.37 7.59
CA THR A 178 -5.53 6.47 6.15
C THR A 178 -4.22 6.09 5.46
N GLU A 179 -4.34 5.53 4.27
CA GLU A 179 -3.20 5.16 3.45
C GLU A 179 -3.51 5.35 1.97
N THR A 180 -2.50 5.72 1.21
CA THR A 180 -2.50 5.67 -0.25
C THR A 180 -1.09 5.37 -0.73
N ARG A 181 -0.96 4.91 -1.95
CA ARG A 181 0.30 4.68 -2.63
C ARG A 181 0.37 5.54 -3.87
N THR A 182 1.51 6.14 -4.12
CA THR A 182 1.75 6.91 -5.34
C THR A 182 2.92 6.34 -6.12
N VAL A 183 2.89 6.55 -7.43
CA VAL A 183 3.97 6.23 -8.37
C VAL A 183 4.11 7.40 -9.32
N SER A 184 5.32 7.88 -9.52
CA SER A 184 5.63 8.84 -10.58
C SER A 184 5.93 8.08 -11.87
N ALA A 185 5.20 8.37 -12.95
CA ALA A 185 5.52 7.82 -14.27
C ALA A 185 6.92 8.24 -14.73
N HIS A 186 7.36 9.46 -14.38
CA HIS A 186 8.68 9.96 -14.66
C HIS A 186 9.79 9.11 -14.01
N ASP A 187 9.58 8.69 -12.76
CA ASP A 187 10.56 7.87 -12.05
C ASP A 187 10.64 6.46 -12.63
N LEU A 188 9.50 5.89 -13.05
CA LEU A 188 9.50 4.59 -13.75
C LEU A 188 10.24 4.66 -15.08
N ILE A 189 9.96 5.67 -15.92
CA ILE A 189 10.58 5.83 -17.23
C ILE A 189 12.09 6.08 -17.11
N ASN A 190 12.51 6.81 -16.07
CA ASN A 190 13.92 7.11 -15.82
C ASN A 190 14.60 6.09 -14.90
N LEU A 191 13.99 4.96 -14.61
CA LEU A 191 14.50 3.89 -13.76
C LEU A 191 14.92 4.36 -12.35
N ARG A 192 14.22 5.37 -11.83
CA ARG A 192 14.41 5.91 -10.48
C ARG A 192 13.49 5.15 -9.51
N SER A 193 14.01 4.10 -8.93
CA SER A 193 13.24 3.25 -8.01
C SER A 193 14.12 2.71 -6.90
N ALA A 194 13.49 2.24 -5.82
CA ALA A 194 14.20 1.44 -4.84
C ALA A 194 14.75 0.16 -5.49
N LYS A 195 15.90 -0.29 -4.99
CA LYS A 195 16.49 -1.56 -5.43
C LYS A 195 15.51 -2.71 -5.12
N ASN A 196 15.35 -3.63 -6.07
CA ASN A 196 14.75 -4.91 -5.77
C ASN A 196 15.72 -5.76 -4.94
N VAL A 197 15.37 -6.00 -3.68
CA VAL A 197 16.19 -6.78 -2.75
C VAL A 197 15.79 -8.26 -2.79
N ASP A 198 14.47 -8.54 -2.81
CA ASP A 198 13.94 -9.87 -2.57
C ASP A 198 12.53 -10.12 -3.19
N CYS A 199 12.03 -9.23 -4.02
CA CYS A 199 10.77 -9.42 -4.71
C CYS A 199 10.94 -10.39 -5.88
N ASN A 200 10.17 -11.48 -5.89
CA ASN A 200 10.12 -12.48 -6.94
C ASN A 200 8.74 -12.55 -7.61
N ALA A 201 7.93 -11.51 -7.46
CA ALA A 201 6.60 -11.45 -8.06
C ALA A 201 6.68 -11.56 -9.60
N PRO A 202 5.85 -12.40 -10.25
CA PRO A 202 5.96 -12.70 -11.67
C PRO A 202 5.53 -11.55 -12.58
N ALA A 203 4.80 -10.57 -12.06
CA ALA A 203 4.28 -9.45 -12.86
C ALA A 203 4.14 -8.17 -12.03
N SER A 204 4.33 -7.02 -12.68
CA SER A 204 4.06 -5.71 -12.08
C SER A 204 2.59 -5.35 -12.20
N GLN A 205 2.04 -4.78 -11.15
CA GLN A 205 0.61 -4.45 -11.03
C GLN A 205 0.36 -2.96 -11.36
N PHE A 206 0.76 -2.51 -12.56
CA PHE A 206 0.57 -1.12 -12.98
C PHE A 206 -0.92 -0.72 -13.07
N ASP A 207 -1.82 -1.65 -13.30
CA ASP A 207 -3.26 -1.42 -13.33
C ASP A 207 -3.87 -1.05 -11.98
N TRP A 208 -3.13 -1.21 -10.87
CA TRP A 208 -3.59 -0.72 -9.58
C TRP A 208 -3.59 0.80 -9.49
N PHE A 209 -2.80 1.46 -10.32
CA PHE A 209 -2.53 2.89 -10.23
C PHE A 209 -3.28 3.65 -11.33
N ARG A 210 -3.92 4.74 -10.92
CA ARG A 210 -4.64 5.67 -11.78
C ARG A 210 -4.05 7.06 -11.65
N HIS A 211 -3.97 7.79 -12.75
CA HIS A 211 -3.53 9.17 -12.72
C HIS A 211 -4.41 9.99 -11.77
N ILE A 212 -3.80 10.76 -10.89
CA ILE A 212 -4.48 11.47 -9.80
C ILE A 212 -5.56 12.45 -10.31
N GLU A 213 -5.35 13.07 -11.48
CA GLU A 213 -6.26 14.08 -12.02
C GLU A 213 -7.18 13.52 -13.08
N THR A 214 -6.69 12.67 -13.98
CA THR A 214 -7.43 12.20 -15.14
C THR A 214 -8.07 10.82 -14.97
N GLY A 215 -7.62 10.03 -14.00
CA GLY A 215 -8.06 8.65 -13.81
C GLY A 215 -7.51 7.66 -14.85
N GLU A 216 -6.61 8.08 -15.72
CA GLU A 216 -5.94 7.21 -16.71
C GLU A 216 -5.18 6.09 -16.01
N SER A 217 -5.20 4.87 -16.55
CA SER A 217 -4.41 3.76 -16.01
C SER A 217 -2.91 3.98 -16.26
N LEU A 218 -2.08 3.72 -15.23
CA LEU A 218 -0.62 3.76 -15.38
C LEU A 218 -0.14 2.78 -16.46
N ALA A 219 -0.72 1.58 -16.55
CA ALA A 219 -0.37 0.61 -17.59
C ALA A 219 -0.63 1.18 -19.01
N GLN A 220 -1.78 1.83 -19.22
CA GLN A 220 -2.10 2.48 -20.50
C GLN A 220 -1.17 3.64 -20.79
N HIS A 221 -0.86 4.45 -19.79
CA HIS A 221 0.06 5.58 -19.91
C HIS A 221 1.47 5.13 -20.34
N LEU A 222 2.02 4.09 -19.71
CA LEU A 222 3.34 3.54 -20.05
C LEU A 222 3.37 3.01 -21.49
N ILE A 223 2.37 2.24 -21.93
CA ILE A 223 2.26 1.75 -23.30
C ILE A 223 2.22 2.93 -24.30
N ALA A 224 1.42 3.96 -24.02
CA ALA A 224 1.33 5.12 -24.89
C ALA A 224 2.63 5.93 -24.97
N THR A 225 3.42 5.93 -23.90
CA THR A 225 4.72 6.60 -23.84
C THR A 225 5.79 5.84 -24.62
N GLU A 226 5.84 4.52 -24.51
CA GLU A 226 6.75 3.68 -25.31
C GLU A 226 6.44 3.79 -26.82
N LEU A 227 5.18 3.84 -27.20
CA LEU A 227 4.77 4.03 -28.60
C LEU A 227 5.14 5.43 -29.16
N LYS A 228 5.32 6.43 -28.31
CA LYS A 228 5.74 7.78 -28.69
C LYS A 228 7.25 7.99 -28.66
N ALA A 229 8.01 7.10 -28.02
CA ALA A 229 9.46 7.16 -28.04
C ALA A 229 9.94 6.97 -29.48
N PRO A 230 10.75 7.89 -30.06
CA PRO A 230 11.30 7.69 -31.40
C PRO A 230 12.13 6.40 -31.39
N ASN A 231 11.90 5.52 -32.38
CA ASN A 231 12.77 4.38 -32.63
C ASN A 231 14.20 4.90 -32.77
N VAL A 232 14.98 4.84 -31.72
CA VAL A 232 16.43 5.07 -31.80
C VAL A 232 16.95 3.86 -32.54
N ALA A 233 17.12 4.01 -33.85
CA ALA A 233 17.78 3.03 -34.69
C ALA A 233 19.13 2.71 -34.01
N GLY A 234 19.30 1.44 -33.65
CA GLY A 234 20.57 0.97 -33.10
C GLY A 234 21.72 1.33 -34.04
N PRO A 235 22.95 1.50 -33.52
CA PRO A 235 24.08 1.79 -34.35
C PRO A 235 24.22 0.70 -35.43
N SER A 236 24.09 1.10 -36.66
CA SER A 236 24.43 0.26 -37.81
C SER A 236 25.91 -0.18 -37.66
N SER A 237 26.07 -1.48 -37.57
CA SER A 237 27.33 -2.23 -37.55
C SER A 237 28.30 -1.82 -38.68
#